data_8e8b98d5a76d54425231283e379df25e
#
_entry.id   8e8b98d5a76d54425231283e379df25e
#
_cell.length_a   1.000
_cell.length_b   1.000
_cell.length_c   1.000
_cell.angle_alpha   90.00
_cell.angle_beta   90.00
_cell.angle_gamma   90.00
#
_symmetry.space_group_name_H-M   'P 1'
#
loop_
_entity.id
_entity.type
_entity.pdbx_description
1 polymer ?
#
loop_
_entity_poly.entity_id
_entity_poly.type
_entity_poly.pdbx_seq_one_letter_code
_entity_poly.pdbx_strand_id
1 'polypeptide(L)'
;MMRAREFVMVSVCGALLLGAVALAGAKTKKPPKTAEVPAETWIETWGASQQIPEPQNALPADDMRDATVRQIFHFSVGGTTLRVHLTNAFGIQALHFTSVHIAKPVSLSTAAIDVATDKALTFSGQNDVTIPPGAEMVSDPIQFPVEALGSVAITYHLDNPPSRETSHPGSRATTYYVHGDLVSAADLPDAKHVEHWYQVTGIDVIDNASRAGTVVALGDSITDGHAATTNGNDRWTDAFAANLQSSPATRDIAVSNRGTGGNHILTDGLGPNALARFDRDVLAPAGVKWVIVFEAVNDLGGLSIRGDAPAVAHAAMVINIEEAYAQMIARAHAHGIRVFGATITPYGGSGYYHPYPSNEADRQAINAWIRAAGHFDGVVDFDAVVRDPQHPDQLLPAFDCGDHLHPNPAGYKAMGEAVPLSLFGR
;
A
#
# COMPACT_ATOMS: atom_id res chain seq x y z
N MET A 1 15.27 31.64 55.83
CA MET A 1 14.71 31.10 57.11
C MET A 1 13.94 29.83 56.77
N MET A 2 14.53 28.69 57.14
CA MET A 2 14.01 27.34 57.00
C MET A 2 12.93 27.05 57.99
N ARG A 3 11.91 26.28 57.59
CA ARG A 3 11.15 25.42 58.55
C ARG A 3 10.90 24.07 57.86
N ALA A 4 11.59 23.06 58.41
CA ALA A 4 11.33 21.66 58.20
C ALA A 4 9.99 21.25 58.85
N ARG A 5 9.24 20.32 58.22
CA ARG A 5 8.15 19.57 58.85
C ARG A 5 8.51 18.11 58.85
N GLU A 6 8.65 17.57 60.04
CA GLU A 6 8.87 16.17 60.37
C GLU A 6 7.60 15.36 60.10
N PHE A 7 7.76 14.19 59.48
CA PHE A 7 6.72 13.17 59.39
C PHE A 7 6.93 12.13 60.52
N VAL A 8 5.96 11.99 61.39
CA VAL A 8 5.92 10.97 62.41
C VAL A 8 5.37 9.68 61.82
N MET A 9 6.17 8.61 61.91
CA MET A 9 5.80 7.22 61.62
C MET A 9 5.18 6.58 62.81
N VAL A 10 3.90 6.18 62.74
CA VAL A 10 3.21 5.38 63.78
C VAL A 10 3.24 3.92 63.33
N SER A 11 4.00 3.10 64.07
CA SER A 11 4.00 1.64 63.96
C SER A 11 2.88 1.06 64.79
N VAL A 12 1.98 0.31 64.16
CA VAL A 12 0.97 -0.50 64.84
C VAL A 12 1.34 -1.98 64.70
N CYS A 13 1.81 -2.59 65.78
CA CYS A 13 1.97 -4.04 65.91
C CYS A 13 0.63 -4.68 66.22
N GLY A 14 0.09 -5.46 65.29
CA GLY A 14 -1.09 -6.31 65.52
C GLY A 14 -0.70 -7.79 65.56
N ALA A 15 -0.85 -8.43 66.67
CA ALA A 15 -0.64 -9.88 66.89
C ALA A 15 -1.74 -10.69 66.20
N LEU A 16 -1.37 -11.60 65.28
CA LEU A 16 -2.25 -12.56 64.65
C LEU A 16 -2.23 -13.90 65.43
N LEU A 17 -3.34 -14.27 65.99
CA LEU A 17 -3.62 -15.62 66.50
C LEU A 17 -3.91 -16.55 65.30
N LEU A 18 -3.13 -17.60 65.21
CA LEU A 18 -3.34 -18.69 64.22
C LEU A 18 -4.40 -19.65 64.76
N GLY A 19 -5.60 -19.61 64.19
CA GLY A 19 -6.62 -20.65 64.32
C GLY A 19 -6.56 -21.60 63.12
N ALA A 20 -6.15 -22.84 63.32
CA ALA A 20 -6.16 -23.86 62.29
C ALA A 20 -7.60 -24.37 62.07
N VAL A 21 -8.19 -24.01 60.92
CA VAL A 21 -9.46 -24.62 60.48
C VAL A 21 -9.12 -25.60 59.33
N ALA A 22 -9.37 -26.90 59.58
CA ALA A 22 -9.21 -27.92 58.52
C ALA A 22 -10.34 -27.77 57.49
N LEU A 23 -9.99 -27.31 56.27
CA LEU A 23 -10.91 -27.29 55.14
C LEU A 23 -10.84 -28.62 54.39
N ALA A 24 -11.94 -29.36 54.40
CA ALA A 24 -12.17 -30.53 53.58
C ALA A 24 -12.07 -30.17 52.11
N GLY A 25 -11.25 -30.88 51.35
CA GLY A 25 -10.97 -30.64 49.93
C GLY A 25 -12.20 -30.81 49.04
N ALA A 26 -12.83 -29.71 48.68
CA ALA A 26 -13.74 -29.66 47.55
C ALA A 26 -12.89 -29.63 46.23
N LYS A 27 -12.97 -30.72 45.43
CA LYS A 27 -12.40 -30.76 44.07
C LYS A 27 -13.11 -29.70 43.22
N THR A 28 -12.51 -28.56 43.08
CA THR A 28 -12.98 -27.56 42.12
C THR A 28 -12.82 -28.13 40.70
N LYS A 29 -13.95 -28.39 40.03
CA LYS A 29 -13.97 -28.68 38.59
C LYS A 29 -13.37 -27.45 37.88
N LYS A 30 -12.28 -27.70 37.15
CA LYS A 30 -11.69 -26.70 36.25
C LYS A 30 -12.80 -26.18 35.31
N PRO A 31 -13.02 -24.86 35.16
CA PRO A 31 -14.03 -24.36 34.25
C PRO A 31 -13.72 -24.89 32.83
N PRO A 32 -14.75 -25.18 32.03
CA PRO A 32 -14.52 -25.62 30.63
C PRO A 32 -13.67 -24.56 29.95
N LYS A 33 -12.61 -24.99 29.24
CA LYS A 33 -11.86 -24.10 28.32
C LYS A 33 -12.91 -23.54 27.37
N THR A 34 -13.19 -22.26 27.44
CA THR A 34 -13.86 -21.55 26.37
C THR A 34 -13.03 -21.84 25.11
N ALA A 35 -13.67 -22.40 24.08
CA ALA A 35 -13.01 -22.55 22.77
C ALA A 35 -12.53 -21.15 22.39
N GLU A 36 -11.22 -20.96 22.24
CA GLU A 36 -10.67 -19.75 21.65
C GLU A 36 -11.27 -19.66 20.25
N VAL A 37 -12.12 -18.66 20.03
CA VAL A 37 -12.52 -18.28 18.68
C VAL A 37 -11.21 -17.93 17.96
N PRO A 38 -10.88 -18.57 16.84
CA PRO A 38 -9.69 -18.22 16.11
C PRO A 38 -9.70 -16.69 15.87
N ALA A 39 -8.61 -16.03 16.16
CA ALA A 39 -8.49 -14.61 15.87
C ALA A 39 -8.70 -14.41 14.38
N GLU A 40 -9.63 -13.52 14.01
CA GLU A 40 -9.88 -13.15 12.62
C GLU A 40 -8.59 -12.61 12.00
N THR A 41 -8.19 -13.17 10.86
CA THR A 41 -6.99 -12.71 10.14
C THR A 41 -7.40 -11.71 9.08
N TRP A 42 -7.06 -10.45 9.30
CA TRP A 42 -7.22 -9.40 8.30
C TRP A 42 -6.02 -9.38 7.36
N ILE A 43 -6.31 -9.28 6.06
CA ILE A 43 -5.30 -9.10 5.01
C ILE A 43 -5.70 -7.93 4.11
N GLU A 44 -4.75 -7.11 3.72
CA GLU A 44 -5.01 -5.99 2.84
C GLU A 44 -5.09 -6.49 1.38
N THR A 45 -6.29 -6.42 0.80
CA THR A 45 -6.55 -6.89 -0.56
C THR A 45 -6.34 -5.82 -1.62
N TRP A 46 -6.38 -4.56 -1.23
CA TRP A 46 -6.08 -3.39 -2.05
C TRP A 46 -5.39 -2.33 -1.18
N GLY A 47 -4.39 -1.65 -1.73
CA GLY A 47 -3.72 -0.54 -1.08
C GLY A 47 -3.11 0.42 -2.07
N ALA A 48 -2.93 1.68 -1.66
CA ALA A 48 -2.20 2.72 -2.40
C ALA A 48 -1.36 3.58 -1.46
N SER A 49 -0.16 3.93 -1.90
CA SER A 49 0.68 4.91 -1.22
C SER A 49 0.15 6.31 -1.47
N GLN A 50 0.00 7.10 -0.41
CA GLN A 50 -0.51 8.47 -0.52
C GLN A 50 0.64 9.48 -0.49
N GLN A 51 0.44 10.60 -1.18
CA GLN A 51 1.35 11.75 -1.22
C GLN A 51 0.58 13.08 -1.18
N ILE A 52 1.31 14.16 -1.06
CA ILE A 52 0.81 15.50 -1.38
C ILE A 52 0.86 15.62 -2.90
N PRO A 53 -0.24 15.96 -3.58
CA PRO A 53 -0.20 16.11 -5.04
C PRO A 53 0.66 17.32 -5.44
N GLU A 54 1.28 17.24 -6.60
CA GLU A 54 1.89 18.39 -7.24
C GLU A 54 0.81 19.40 -7.62
N PRO A 55 1.13 20.69 -7.76
CA PRO A 55 0.14 21.74 -8.04
C PRO A 55 -0.78 21.46 -9.24
N GLN A 56 -0.28 20.81 -10.28
CA GLN A 56 -1.05 20.45 -11.47
C GLN A 56 -1.98 19.24 -11.26
N ASN A 57 -1.73 18.44 -10.22
CA ASN A 57 -2.50 17.24 -9.87
C ASN A 57 -3.46 17.49 -8.69
N ALA A 58 -3.35 18.65 -8.04
CA ALA A 58 -4.26 19.04 -6.97
C ALA A 58 -5.62 19.47 -7.53
N LEU A 59 -6.70 19.02 -6.89
CA LEU A 59 -8.03 19.53 -7.21
C LEU A 59 -8.22 20.94 -6.64
N PRO A 60 -8.97 21.82 -7.34
CA PRO A 60 -9.43 23.06 -6.75
C PRO A 60 -10.18 22.79 -5.44
N ALA A 61 -9.88 23.55 -4.39
CA ALA A 61 -10.52 23.36 -3.08
C ALA A 61 -12.06 23.42 -3.15
N ASP A 62 -12.62 24.22 -4.05
CA ASP A 62 -14.07 24.30 -4.24
C ASP A 62 -14.64 22.99 -4.81
N ASP A 63 -13.89 22.23 -5.59
CA ASP A 63 -14.36 20.94 -6.13
C ASP A 63 -14.48 19.86 -5.05
N MET A 64 -13.85 20.07 -3.89
CA MET A 64 -13.90 19.17 -2.72
C MET A 64 -14.77 19.74 -1.57
N ARG A 65 -15.48 20.85 -1.80
CA ARG A 65 -16.39 21.48 -0.83
C ARG A 65 -17.81 20.98 -1.06
N ASP A 66 -18.50 20.54 -0.01
CA ASP A 66 -19.85 19.97 -0.14
C ASP A 66 -19.87 18.99 -1.32
N ALA A 67 -18.97 18.00 -1.30
CA ALA A 67 -18.69 17.18 -2.47
C ALA A 67 -18.77 15.68 -2.17
N THR A 68 -19.47 14.98 -3.06
CA THR A 68 -19.44 13.52 -3.15
C THR A 68 -18.28 13.09 -4.03
N VAL A 69 -17.45 12.18 -3.53
CA VAL A 69 -16.35 11.55 -4.26
C VAL A 69 -16.61 10.05 -4.35
N ARG A 70 -16.56 9.48 -5.56
CA ARG A 70 -16.72 8.04 -5.80
C ARG A 70 -15.53 7.49 -6.52
N GLN A 71 -14.95 6.42 -5.95
CA GLN A 71 -13.73 5.79 -6.41
C GLN A 71 -13.95 4.27 -6.54
N ILE A 72 -13.30 3.64 -7.52
CA ILE A 72 -13.43 2.20 -7.77
C ILE A 72 -12.10 1.53 -7.47
N PHE A 73 -12.17 0.43 -6.71
CA PHE A 73 -11.04 -0.32 -6.21
C PHE A 73 -11.14 -1.78 -6.65
N HIS A 74 -10.05 -2.31 -7.21
CA HIS A 74 -9.96 -3.68 -7.72
C HIS A 74 -9.20 -4.57 -6.75
N PHE A 75 -9.83 -5.63 -6.26
CA PHE A 75 -9.30 -6.51 -5.23
C PHE A 75 -8.38 -7.58 -5.82
N SER A 76 -7.34 -7.94 -5.09
CA SER A 76 -6.51 -9.10 -5.41
C SER A 76 -7.08 -10.41 -4.86
N VAL A 77 -7.63 -10.39 -3.66
CA VAL A 77 -8.30 -11.53 -2.98
C VAL A 77 -9.71 -11.11 -2.60
N GLY A 78 -10.68 -12.01 -2.77
CA GLY A 78 -12.05 -11.80 -2.34
C GLY A 78 -12.25 -12.03 -0.84
N GLY A 79 -13.45 -11.71 -0.36
CA GLY A 79 -13.85 -11.94 1.01
C GLY A 79 -15.32 -11.65 1.22
N THR A 80 -15.84 -11.99 2.42
CA THR A 80 -17.24 -11.73 2.78
C THR A 80 -17.38 -10.59 3.77
N THR A 81 -16.33 -10.33 4.54
CA THR A 81 -16.26 -9.25 5.53
C THR A 81 -15.06 -8.39 5.20
N LEU A 82 -15.27 -7.09 5.14
CA LEU A 82 -14.21 -6.14 4.80
C LEU A 82 -14.27 -4.89 5.70
N ARG A 83 -13.20 -4.08 5.65
CA ARG A 83 -13.10 -2.75 6.26
C ARG A 83 -12.28 -1.83 5.37
N VAL A 84 -12.54 -0.54 5.45
CA VAL A 84 -11.93 0.49 4.61
C VAL A 84 -11.09 1.43 5.47
N HIS A 85 -9.92 1.78 5.01
CA HIS A 85 -9.00 2.72 5.64
C HIS A 85 -9.15 4.10 4.99
N LEU A 86 -9.57 5.09 5.77
CA LEU A 86 -9.61 6.50 5.36
C LEU A 86 -8.48 7.28 6.01
N THR A 87 -7.86 8.16 5.25
CA THR A 87 -6.66 8.86 5.71
C THR A 87 -6.73 10.37 5.53
N ASN A 88 -6.09 11.07 6.45
CA ASN A 88 -5.75 12.50 6.40
C ASN A 88 -4.24 12.68 6.62
N ALA A 89 -3.42 11.73 6.09
CA ALA A 89 -2.00 11.61 6.39
C ALA A 89 -1.20 12.90 6.12
N PHE A 90 -1.61 13.68 5.13
CA PHE A 90 -0.95 14.92 4.77
C PHE A 90 -1.75 16.19 5.11
N GLY A 91 -2.99 16.03 5.61
CA GLY A 91 -3.79 17.15 6.10
C GLY A 91 -3.15 17.85 7.30
N ILE A 92 -3.39 19.15 7.42
CA ILE A 92 -2.89 19.99 8.54
C ILE A 92 -4.00 20.45 9.47
N GLN A 93 -5.25 20.09 9.16
CA GLN A 93 -6.44 20.24 9.99
C GLN A 93 -7.25 18.94 9.95
N ALA A 94 -8.16 18.77 10.89
CA ALA A 94 -9.07 17.64 10.89
C ALA A 94 -9.93 17.65 9.61
N LEU A 95 -10.18 16.48 9.04
CA LEU A 95 -11.02 16.26 7.86
C LEU A 95 -12.27 15.48 8.28
N HIS A 96 -13.44 16.02 7.94
CA HIS A 96 -14.72 15.43 8.29
C HIS A 96 -15.35 14.78 7.07
N PHE A 97 -15.68 13.51 7.20
CA PHE A 97 -16.49 12.72 6.26
C PHE A 97 -17.88 12.59 6.88
N THR A 98 -18.88 13.18 6.24
CA THR A 98 -20.27 13.17 6.77
C THR A 98 -20.95 11.84 6.54
N SER A 99 -20.52 11.10 5.51
CA SER A 99 -21.02 9.77 5.16
C SER A 99 -20.01 9.04 4.28
N VAL A 100 -19.94 7.71 4.43
CA VAL A 100 -19.09 6.84 3.59
C VAL A 100 -19.87 5.57 3.26
N HIS A 101 -19.93 5.21 1.98
CA HIS A 101 -20.68 4.07 1.50
C HIS A 101 -19.81 3.14 0.66
N ILE A 102 -20.23 1.87 0.59
CA ILE A 102 -19.67 0.85 -0.28
C ILE A 102 -20.78 0.26 -1.15
N ALA A 103 -20.51 0.06 -2.44
CA ALA A 103 -21.43 -0.58 -3.38
C ALA A 103 -20.66 -1.37 -4.45
N LYS A 104 -21.35 -2.23 -5.20
CA LYS A 104 -20.78 -2.81 -6.43
C LYS A 104 -20.87 -1.78 -7.56
N PRO A 105 -19.76 -1.49 -8.28
CA PRO A 105 -19.81 -0.66 -9.46
C PRO A 105 -20.54 -1.40 -10.60
N VAL A 106 -21.29 -0.66 -11.41
CA VAL A 106 -21.90 -1.22 -12.64
C VAL A 106 -20.83 -1.49 -13.69
N SER A 107 -19.80 -0.65 -13.72
CA SER A 107 -18.66 -0.76 -14.64
C SER A 107 -17.44 -0.07 -14.02
N LEU A 108 -16.24 -0.40 -14.46
CA LEU A 108 -15.00 0.22 -13.98
C LEU A 108 -14.79 1.65 -14.54
N SER A 109 -15.56 2.04 -15.55
CA SER A 109 -15.39 3.31 -16.29
C SER A 109 -16.61 4.25 -16.21
N THR A 110 -17.50 4.01 -15.23
CA THR A 110 -18.66 4.89 -14.99
C THR A 110 -18.84 5.15 -13.49
N ALA A 111 -19.51 6.24 -13.15
CA ALA A 111 -19.87 6.54 -11.76
C ALA A 111 -21.05 5.70 -11.24
N ALA A 112 -21.68 4.88 -12.08
CA ALA A 112 -22.87 4.13 -11.73
C ALA A 112 -22.58 2.97 -10.77
N ILE A 113 -23.44 2.79 -9.77
CA ILE A 113 -23.41 1.69 -8.81
C ILE A 113 -24.71 0.86 -8.85
N ASP A 114 -24.60 -0.41 -8.47
CA ASP A 114 -25.78 -1.23 -8.15
C ASP A 114 -26.31 -0.83 -6.76
N VAL A 115 -27.33 0.01 -6.74
CA VAL A 115 -27.94 0.54 -5.51
C VAL A 115 -28.51 -0.55 -4.59
N ALA A 116 -28.83 -1.74 -5.11
CA ALA A 116 -29.29 -2.85 -4.29
C ALA A 116 -28.16 -3.38 -3.37
N THR A 117 -26.92 -3.05 -3.69
CA THR A 117 -25.73 -3.44 -2.90
C THR A 117 -25.22 -2.31 -2.01
N ASP A 118 -25.76 -1.09 -2.12
CA ASP A 118 -25.29 0.07 -1.36
C ASP A 118 -25.45 -0.12 0.14
N LYS A 119 -24.36 0.14 0.87
CA LYS A 119 -24.31 0.03 2.33
C LYS A 119 -23.46 1.16 2.93
N ALA A 120 -23.99 1.77 3.99
CA ALA A 120 -23.20 2.71 4.79
C ALA A 120 -22.08 1.98 5.55
N LEU A 121 -20.90 2.57 5.56
CA LEU A 121 -19.82 2.22 6.47
C LEU A 121 -19.97 3.01 7.77
N THR A 122 -19.58 2.39 8.89
CA THR A 122 -19.58 3.04 10.19
C THR A 122 -18.15 3.07 10.76
N PHE A 123 -17.93 4.00 11.70
CA PHE A 123 -16.68 4.19 12.40
C PHE A 123 -16.99 4.26 13.90
N SER A 124 -16.66 3.20 14.63
CA SER A 124 -17.07 3.02 16.04
C SER A 124 -18.59 3.19 16.23
N GLY A 125 -19.37 2.66 15.27
CA GLY A 125 -20.84 2.71 15.26
C GLY A 125 -21.46 4.03 14.80
N GLN A 126 -20.65 5.01 14.35
CA GLN A 126 -21.13 6.30 13.80
C GLN A 126 -21.05 6.30 12.29
N ASN A 127 -21.99 6.97 11.61
CA ASN A 127 -22.03 7.07 10.15
C ASN A 127 -21.07 8.13 9.59
N ASP A 128 -20.59 9.03 10.43
CA ASP A 128 -19.63 10.08 10.12
C ASP A 128 -18.29 9.82 10.81
N VAL A 129 -17.23 10.42 10.31
CA VAL A 129 -15.91 10.34 10.94
C VAL A 129 -15.12 11.62 10.73
N THR A 130 -14.50 12.10 11.79
CA THR A 130 -13.52 13.19 11.72
C THR A 130 -12.12 12.64 11.94
N ILE A 131 -11.26 12.79 10.93
CA ILE A 131 -9.89 12.27 10.94
C ILE A 131 -8.93 13.40 11.31
N PRO A 132 -8.18 13.30 12.43
CA PRO A 132 -7.18 14.28 12.81
C PRO A 132 -6.07 14.45 11.75
N PRO A 133 -5.32 15.56 11.75
CA PRO A 133 -4.15 15.74 10.89
C PRO A 133 -3.15 14.58 11.06
N GLY A 134 -2.63 14.06 9.96
CA GLY A 134 -1.63 12.99 9.96
C GLY A 134 -2.15 11.60 10.32
N ALA A 135 -3.46 11.46 10.59
CA ALA A 135 -4.06 10.21 11.07
C ALA A 135 -4.76 9.41 9.96
N GLU A 136 -5.04 8.16 10.29
CA GLU A 136 -5.90 7.23 9.55
C GLU A 136 -6.99 6.70 10.48
N MET A 137 -8.16 6.42 9.93
CA MET A 137 -9.28 5.77 10.60
C MET A 137 -9.75 4.58 9.78
N VAL A 138 -10.07 3.48 10.47
CA VAL A 138 -10.53 2.24 9.87
C VAL A 138 -12.02 2.09 10.16
N SER A 139 -12.81 1.73 9.14
CA SER A 139 -14.22 1.47 9.32
C SER A 139 -14.48 0.25 10.21
N ASP A 140 -15.66 0.18 10.80
CA ASP A 140 -16.15 -1.05 11.40
C ASP A 140 -16.24 -2.15 10.32
N PRO A 141 -16.10 -3.44 10.70
CA PRO A 141 -16.28 -4.55 9.76
C PRO A 141 -17.69 -4.57 9.15
N ILE A 142 -17.75 -4.74 7.81
CA ILE A 142 -19.01 -4.84 7.09
C ILE A 142 -19.13 -6.15 6.32
N GLN A 143 -20.30 -6.79 6.37
CA GLN A 143 -20.62 -7.93 5.52
C GLN A 143 -20.91 -7.46 4.10
N PHE A 144 -19.94 -7.64 3.21
CA PHE A 144 -20.00 -7.26 1.81
C PHE A 144 -19.21 -8.24 0.94
N PRO A 145 -19.86 -9.27 0.39
CA PRO A 145 -19.17 -10.29 -0.40
C PRO A 145 -18.61 -9.74 -1.72
N VAL A 146 -17.32 -9.95 -1.91
CA VAL A 146 -16.58 -9.63 -3.15
C VAL A 146 -15.77 -10.84 -3.57
N GLU A 147 -15.83 -11.20 -4.84
CA GLU A 147 -15.01 -12.26 -5.41
C GLU A 147 -13.55 -11.80 -5.58
N ALA A 148 -12.61 -12.74 -5.62
CA ALA A 148 -11.23 -12.44 -5.99
C ALA A 148 -11.20 -11.78 -7.38
N LEU A 149 -10.32 -10.79 -7.57
CA LEU A 149 -10.24 -9.95 -8.76
C LEU A 149 -11.55 -9.20 -9.08
N GLY A 150 -12.44 -9.08 -8.08
CA GLY A 150 -13.63 -8.25 -8.16
C GLY A 150 -13.34 -6.79 -7.81
N SER A 151 -14.40 -5.95 -7.87
CA SER A 151 -14.25 -4.52 -7.59
C SER A 151 -15.38 -3.98 -6.72
N VAL A 152 -15.06 -2.93 -5.97
CA VAL A 152 -16.03 -2.15 -5.18
C VAL A 152 -15.93 -0.67 -5.52
N ALA A 153 -17.02 0.05 -5.36
CA ALA A 153 -17.05 1.49 -5.32
C ALA A 153 -17.12 1.95 -3.85
N ILE A 154 -16.21 2.82 -3.45
CA ILE A 154 -16.31 3.57 -2.19
C ILE A 154 -16.71 4.98 -2.53
N THR A 155 -17.79 5.44 -1.91
CA THR A 155 -18.31 6.79 -2.10
C THR A 155 -18.36 7.48 -0.74
N TYR A 156 -17.84 8.70 -0.67
CA TYR A 156 -17.93 9.50 0.54
C TYR A 156 -18.32 10.93 0.24
N HIS A 157 -18.85 11.63 1.25
CA HIS A 157 -19.17 13.04 1.19
C HIS A 157 -18.32 13.83 2.18
N LEU A 158 -17.76 14.96 1.70
CA LEU A 158 -17.04 15.96 2.48
C LEU A 158 -17.84 17.24 2.54
N ASP A 159 -18.11 17.77 3.75
CA ASP A 159 -18.72 19.10 3.93
C ASP A 159 -17.70 20.22 3.67
N ASN A 160 -16.45 20.01 3.94
CA ASN A 160 -15.36 20.94 3.71
C ASN A 160 -14.18 20.27 2.98
N PRO A 161 -13.45 21.03 2.15
CA PRO A 161 -12.28 20.48 1.48
C PRO A 161 -11.16 20.17 2.48
N PRO A 162 -10.28 19.21 2.17
CA PRO A 162 -9.09 18.96 2.98
C PRO A 162 -8.20 20.23 3.02
N SER A 163 -7.64 20.54 4.16
CA SER A 163 -6.74 21.69 4.34
C SER A 163 -5.42 21.56 3.54
N ARG A 164 -5.05 20.34 3.22
CA ARG A 164 -4.04 19.91 2.27
C ARG A 164 -4.43 18.52 1.81
N GLU A 165 -4.40 18.28 0.52
CA GLU A 165 -4.81 17.01 -0.04
C GLU A 165 -3.88 15.86 0.39
N THR A 166 -4.52 14.72 0.61
CA THR A 166 -3.90 13.41 0.70
C THR A 166 -4.41 12.62 -0.49
N SER A 167 -3.56 12.36 -1.47
CA SER A 167 -3.96 11.76 -2.74
C SER A 167 -2.91 10.81 -3.29
N HIS A 168 -3.30 10.07 -4.32
CA HIS A 168 -2.43 9.25 -5.12
C HIS A 168 -2.64 9.61 -6.60
N PRO A 169 -1.87 10.56 -7.15
CA PRO A 169 -1.89 10.88 -8.57
C PRO A 169 -1.41 9.70 -9.41
N GLY A 170 -1.99 9.51 -10.59
CA GLY A 170 -1.58 8.39 -11.45
C GLY A 170 -2.20 7.05 -11.10
N SER A 171 -3.36 7.05 -10.47
CA SER A 171 -4.11 5.84 -10.06
C SER A 171 -4.43 4.87 -11.21
N ARG A 172 -4.42 5.33 -12.46
CA ARG A 172 -4.93 4.58 -13.64
C ARG A 172 -6.35 4.03 -13.42
N ALA A 173 -7.10 4.69 -12.54
CA ALA A 173 -8.50 4.43 -12.25
C ALA A 173 -9.25 5.77 -12.13
N THR A 174 -10.46 5.81 -12.63
CA THR A 174 -11.26 7.04 -12.67
C THR A 174 -11.93 7.27 -11.32
N THR A 175 -11.70 8.44 -10.73
CA THR A 175 -12.46 9.01 -9.62
C THR A 175 -13.46 10.01 -10.16
N TYR A 176 -14.69 9.94 -9.66
CA TYR A 176 -15.79 10.84 -9.99
C TYR A 176 -16.10 11.72 -8.79
N TYR A 177 -16.36 13.01 -9.02
CA TYR A 177 -16.72 13.94 -7.96
C TYR A 177 -17.73 14.98 -8.43
N VAL A 178 -18.64 15.35 -7.51
CA VAL A 178 -19.76 16.27 -7.79
C VAL A 178 -20.19 16.93 -6.49
N HIS A 179 -20.73 18.16 -6.57
CA HIS A 179 -21.26 18.84 -5.40
C HIS A 179 -22.52 18.19 -4.83
N GLY A 180 -22.72 18.33 -3.52
CA GLY A 180 -23.82 17.80 -2.74
C GLY A 180 -23.61 16.36 -2.25
N ASP A 181 -24.46 15.93 -1.32
CA ASP A 181 -24.43 14.56 -0.77
C ASP A 181 -25.25 13.61 -1.65
N LEU A 182 -24.55 12.86 -2.47
CA LEU A 182 -25.06 11.86 -3.41
C LEU A 182 -24.47 10.46 -3.17
N VAL A 183 -24.05 10.16 -1.95
CA VAL A 183 -23.31 8.91 -1.64
C VAL A 183 -24.07 7.65 -2.07
N SER A 184 -25.39 7.61 -1.92
CA SER A 184 -26.26 6.47 -2.27
C SER A 184 -26.88 6.59 -3.67
N ALA A 185 -26.55 7.63 -4.45
CA ALA A 185 -27.15 7.83 -5.76
C ALA A 185 -26.67 6.73 -6.74
N ALA A 186 -27.60 6.24 -7.57
CA ALA A 186 -27.34 5.21 -8.57
C ALA A 186 -26.23 5.62 -9.54
N ASP A 187 -26.18 6.92 -9.86
CA ASP A 187 -25.16 7.53 -10.70
C ASP A 187 -24.87 8.94 -10.18
N LEU A 188 -23.79 9.54 -10.64
CA LEU A 188 -23.40 10.92 -10.29
C LEU A 188 -23.59 11.80 -11.54
N PRO A 189 -24.77 12.42 -11.73
CA PRO A 189 -25.01 13.25 -12.90
C PRO A 189 -24.09 14.47 -12.88
N ASP A 190 -23.57 14.82 -14.04
CA ASP A 190 -22.67 15.96 -14.26
C ASP A 190 -21.35 15.89 -13.46
N ALA A 191 -20.97 14.70 -12.96
CA ALA A 191 -19.72 14.53 -12.23
C ALA A 191 -18.52 14.87 -13.10
N LYS A 192 -17.61 15.64 -12.53
CA LYS A 192 -16.24 15.74 -13.02
C LYS A 192 -15.50 14.44 -12.74
N HIS A 193 -14.39 14.21 -13.44
CA HIS A 193 -13.56 13.01 -13.22
C HIS A 193 -12.08 13.31 -13.37
N VAL A 194 -11.27 12.46 -12.72
CA VAL A 194 -9.81 12.54 -12.76
C VAL A 194 -9.24 11.14 -12.49
N GLU A 195 -8.02 10.88 -12.94
CA GLU A 195 -7.33 9.60 -12.71
C GLU A 195 -6.43 9.67 -11.47
N HIS A 196 -7.01 9.94 -10.31
CA HIS A 196 -6.34 9.99 -9.02
C HIS A 196 -7.19 9.27 -7.97
N TRP A 197 -6.57 8.73 -6.91
CA TRP A 197 -7.29 8.32 -5.69
C TRP A 197 -7.11 9.35 -4.58
N TYR A 198 -8.12 9.47 -3.72
CA TYR A 198 -8.16 10.41 -2.62
C TYR A 198 -8.56 9.71 -1.33
N GLN A 199 -7.87 10.00 -0.23
CA GLN A 199 -8.19 9.67 1.15
C GLN A 199 -8.45 8.18 1.47
N VAL A 200 -8.43 7.27 0.52
CA VAL A 200 -8.52 5.82 0.77
C VAL A 200 -7.12 5.23 0.63
N THR A 201 -6.60 4.57 1.68
CA THR A 201 -5.25 4.00 1.68
C THR A 201 -5.22 2.50 1.55
N GLY A 202 -6.28 1.81 2.02
CA GLY A 202 -6.33 0.36 2.03
C GLY A 202 -7.74 -0.17 2.19
N ILE A 203 -7.94 -1.40 1.76
CA ILE A 203 -9.15 -2.18 1.99
C ILE A 203 -8.70 -3.57 2.43
N ASP A 204 -9.17 -3.97 3.62
CA ASP A 204 -8.89 -5.28 4.17
C ASP A 204 -10.08 -6.21 4.04
N VAL A 205 -9.78 -7.49 3.92
CA VAL A 205 -10.77 -8.58 4.01
C VAL A 205 -10.36 -9.57 5.10
N ILE A 206 -11.34 -10.30 5.64
CA ILE A 206 -11.05 -11.44 6.52
C ILE A 206 -10.81 -12.66 5.65
N ASP A 207 -9.64 -13.25 5.82
CA ASP A 207 -9.30 -14.57 5.30
C ASP A 207 -8.66 -15.42 6.41
N ASN A 208 -9.31 -16.52 6.75
CA ASN A 208 -8.89 -17.42 7.82
C ASN A 208 -8.07 -18.62 7.29
N ALA A 209 -7.70 -18.62 6.02
CA ALA A 209 -6.81 -19.63 5.48
C ALA A 209 -5.43 -19.54 6.15
N SER A 210 -4.83 -20.69 6.45
CA SER A 210 -3.53 -20.72 7.15
C SER A 210 -2.39 -20.05 6.37
N ARG A 211 -2.57 -19.83 5.07
CA ARG A 211 -1.63 -19.18 4.17
C ARG A 211 -1.96 -17.72 3.93
N ALA A 212 -3.16 -17.25 4.32
CA ALA A 212 -3.58 -15.89 4.11
C ALA A 212 -2.52 -14.89 4.57
N GLY A 213 -2.26 -13.90 3.75
CA GLY A 213 -1.30 -12.84 4.01
C GLY A 213 -1.22 -11.87 2.85
N THR A 214 -0.61 -10.73 3.10
CA THR A 214 -0.44 -9.66 2.12
C THR A 214 1.00 -9.63 1.60
N VAL A 215 1.16 -9.55 0.29
CA VAL A 215 2.41 -9.12 -0.37
C VAL A 215 2.29 -7.63 -0.65
N VAL A 216 3.18 -6.85 -0.10
CA VAL A 216 3.32 -5.43 -0.47
C VAL A 216 4.27 -5.31 -1.65
N ALA A 217 3.86 -4.63 -2.71
CA ALA A 217 4.72 -4.22 -3.81
C ALA A 217 5.16 -2.77 -3.57
N LEU A 218 6.35 -2.57 -2.98
CA LEU A 218 6.94 -1.25 -2.77
C LEU A 218 7.73 -0.87 -4.02
N GLY A 219 7.41 0.28 -4.62
CA GLY A 219 8.03 0.66 -5.87
C GLY A 219 7.71 2.08 -6.33
N ASP A 220 8.26 2.43 -7.46
CA ASP A 220 8.11 3.70 -8.17
C ASP A 220 6.98 3.68 -9.22
N SER A 221 7.09 4.51 -10.27
CA SER A 221 6.11 4.61 -11.35
C SER A 221 5.88 3.30 -12.11
N ILE A 222 6.85 2.39 -12.15
CA ILE A 222 6.70 1.10 -12.83
C ILE A 222 5.78 0.19 -11.99
N THR A 223 5.87 0.27 -10.67
CA THR A 223 4.96 -0.46 -9.76
C THR A 223 3.60 0.22 -9.68
N ASP A 224 3.56 1.55 -9.66
CA ASP A 224 2.34 2.36 -9.73
C ASP A 224 1.53 2.08 -11.02
N GLY A 225 2.23 1.76 -12.10
CA GLY A 225 1.62 1.37 -13.37
C GLY A 225 1.55 2.51 -14.39
N HIS A 226 2.62 3.31 -14.51
CA HIS A 226 2.72 4.29 -15.59
C HIS A 226 2.49 3.61 -16.94
N ALA A 227 1.68 4.20 -17.81
CA ALA A 227 1.25 3.64 -19.11
C ALA A 227 0.36 2.38 -19.03
N ALA A 228 -0.09 1.93 -17.85
CA ALA A 228 -1.17 0.97 -17.75
C ALA A 228 -2.48 1.57 -18.28
N THR A 229 -3.39 0.72 -18.75
CA THR A 229 -4.67 1.16 -19.31
C THR A 229 -5.58 1.71 -18.21
N THR A 230 -6.08 2.93 -18.38
CA THR A 230 -7.04 3.51 -17.43
C THR A 230 -8.25 2.60 -17.25
N ASN A 231 -8.56 2.28 -15.99
CA ASN A 231 -9.58 1.30 -15.57
C ASN A 231 -9.33 -0.14 -16.08
N GLY A 232 -8.14 -0.45 -16.64
CA GLY A 232 -7.81 -1.76 -17.18
C GLY A 232 -7.33 -2.76 -16.14
N ASN A 233 -6.82 -2.30 -14.99
CA ASN A 233 -6.19 -3.14 -13.96
C ASN A 233 -5.19 -4.11 -14.58
N ASP A 234 -4.24 -3.57 -15.35
CA ASP A 234 -3.23 -4.30 -16.11
C ASP A 234 -1.79 -3.91 -15.75
N ARG A 235 -1.57 -3.48 -14.49
CA ARG A 235 -0.25 -3.30 -13.89
C ARG A 235 0.41 -4.66 -13.67
N TRP A 236 1.71 -4.70 -13.48
CA TRP A 236 2.37 -5.96 -13.11
C TRP A 236 1.82 -6.55 -11.81
N THR A 237 1.38 -5.73 -10.87
CA THR A 237 0.76 -6.16 -9.60
C THR A 237 -0.60 -6.81 -9.81
N ASP A 238 -1.41 -6.34 -10.78
CA ASP A 238 -2.69 -6.93 -11.14
C ASP A 238 -2.48 -8.29 -11.84
N ALA A 239 -1.53 -8.36 -12.77
CA ALA A 239 -1.14 -9.60 -13.42
C ALA A 239 -0.56 -10.62 -12.42
N PHE A 240 0.21 -10.17 -11.44
CA PHE A 240 0.73 -11.00 -10.36
C PHE A 240 -0.41 -11.51 -9.45
N ALA A 241 -1.37 -10.66 -9.09
CA ALA A 241 -2.56 -11.08 -8.34
C ALA A 241 -3.33 -12.18 -9.10
N ALA A 242 -3.56 -12.01 -10.40
CA ALA A 242 -4.20 -13.02 -11.24
C ALA A 242 -3.38 -14.35 -11.28
N ASN A 243 -2.05 -14.25 -11.33
CA ASN A 243 -1.17 -15.40 -11.28
C ASN A 243 -1.27 -16.15 -9.93
N LEU A 244 -1.30 -15.42 -8.79
CA LEU A 244 -1.54 -16.01 -7.46
C LEU A 244 -2.89 -16.73 -7.39
N GLN A 245 -3.95 -16.14 -7.95
CA GLN A 245 -5.30 -16.71 -7.98
C GLN A 245 -5.39 -18.00 -8.82
N SER A 246 -4.51 -18.17 -9.80
CA SER A 246 -4.49 -19.37 -10.67
C SER A 246 -4.08 -20.65 -9.95
N SER A 247 -3.49 -20.56 -8.75
CA SER A 247 -2.95 -21.70 -8.00
C SER A 247 -3.64 -21.86 -6.64
N PRO A 248 -4.17 -23.06 -6.31
CA PRO A 248 -4.69 -23.33 -4.96
C PRO A 248 -3.68 -23.15 -3.82
N ALA A 249 -2.39 -23.14 -4.14
CA ALA A 249 -1.33 -22.95 -3.16
C ALA A 249 -1.13 -21.47 -2.76
N THR A 250 -1.58 -20.53 -3.58
CA THR A 250 -1.29 -19.09 -3.42
C THR A 250 -2.52 -18.19 -3.50
N ARG A 251 -3.70 -18.70 -3.81
CA ARG A 251 -4.92 -17.90 -4.01
C ARG A 251 -5.40 -17.11 -2.77
N ASP A 252 -4.90 -17.48 -1.58
CA ASP A 252 -5.22 -16.80 -0.32
C ASP A 252 -4.18 -15.68 -0.01
N ILE A 253 -3.35 -15.32 -0.98
CA ILE A 253 -2.31 -14.30 -0.85
C ILE A 253 -2.77 -13.04 -1.57
N ALA A 254 -2.94 -11.97 -0.80
CA ALA A 254 -3.32 -10.65 -1.30
C ALA A 254 -2.09 -9.88 -1.83
N VAL A 255 -2.33 -8.96 -2.76
CA VAL A 255 -1.33 -8.03 -3.29
C VAL A 255 -1.79 -6.61 -2.99
N SER A 256 -0.94 -5.85 -2.30
CA SER A 256 -1.10 -4.42 -2.04
C SER A 256 -0.08 -3.64 -2.85
N ASN A 257 -0.54 -2.81 -3.80
CA ASN A 257 0.32 -1.98 -4.61
C ASN A 257 0.68 -0.69 -3.87
N ARG A 258 1.94 -0.51 -3.51
CA ARG A 258 2.51 0.67 -2.86
C ARG A 258 3.53 1.37 -3.77
N GLY A 259 3.30 1.31 -5.10
CA GLY A 259 4.01 2.12 -6.08
C GLY A 259 3.66 3.60 -5.93
N THR A 260 4.58 4.47 -6.29
CA THR A 260 4.41 5.93 -6.29
C THR A 260 5.18 6.52 -7.46
N GLY A 261 4.51 7.26 -8.33
CA GLY A 261 5.16 7.88 -9.50
C GLY A 261 6.38 8.71 -9.10
N GLY A 262 7.51 8.52 -9.80
CA GLY A 262 8.74 9.29 -9.56
C GLY A 262 9.39 9.07 -8.20
N ASN A 263 9.07 7.97 -7.49
CA ASN A 263 9.62 7.71 -6.17
C ASN A 263 11.11 7.37 -6.22
N HIS A 264 11.83 7.83 -5.20
CA HIS A 264 13.24 7.54 -4.96
C HIS A 264 13.37 6.77 -3.64
N ILE A 265 14.47 6.05 -3.49
CA ILE A 265 14.81 5.42 -2.22
C ILE A 265 15.35 6.43 -1.21
N LEU A 266 16.21 7.35 -1.69
CA LEU A 266 17.10 8.16 -0.84
C LEU A 266 16.62 9.59 -0.62
N THR A 267 15.81 10.13 -1.53
CA THR A 267 15.36 11.53 -1.50
C THR A 267 13.89 11.63 -1.79
N ASP A 268 13.22 12.63 -1.23
CA ASP A 268 11.85 12.93 -1.62
C ASP A 268 11.82 13.36 -3.10
N GLY A 269 10.90 12.76 -3.85
CA GLY A 269 10.60 13.10 -5.23
C GLY A 269 9.18 13.67 -5.32
N LEU A 270 8.32 13.04 -6.12
CA LEU A 270 6.91 13.41 -6.19
C LEU A 270 6.12 13.01 -4.92
N GLY A 271 6.69 12.17 -4.09
CA GLY A 271 6.18 11.80 -2.76
C GLY A 271 7.33 11.57 -1.79
N PRO A 272 7.05 11.16 -0.53
CA PRO A 272 8.08 10.79 0.43
C PRO A 272 8.93 9.65 -0.10
N ASN A 273 10.24 9.68 0.17
CA ASN A 273 11.15 8.62 -0.24
C ASN A 273 10.78 7.27 0.36
N ALA A 274 11.20 6.18 -0.30
CA ALA A 274 10.80 4.82 0.08
C ALA A 274 11.21 4.46 1.52
N LEU A 275 12.37 4.93 2.00
CA LEU A 275 12.80 4.73 3.39
C LEU A 275 11.88 5.43 4.39
N ALA A 276 11.41 6.65 4.07
CA ALA A 276 10.54 7.43 4.96
C ALA A 276 9.12 6.87 5.03
N ARG A 277 8.58 6.36 3.90
CA ARG A 277 7.22 5.79 3.83
C ARG A 277 7.14 4.31 4.20
N PHE A 278 8.28 3.66 4.47
CA PHE A 278 8.36 2.22 4.67
C PHE A 278 7.46 1.70 5.81
N ASP A 279 7.41 2.40 6.95
CA ASP A 279 6.57 1.98 8.08
C ASP A 279 5.09 2.06 7.72
N ARG A 280 4.66 3.16 7.11
CA ARG A 280 3.26 3.37 6.71
C ARG A 280 2.84 2.40 5.61
N ASP A 281 3.69 2.21 4.60
CA ASP A 281 3.31 1.52 3.36
C ASP A 281 3.65 0.02 3.37
N VAL A 282 4.57 -0.43 4.25
CA VAL A 282 4.99 -1.84 4.32
C VAL A 282 4.68 -2.48 5.67
N LEU A 283 4.97 -1.81 6.78
CA LEU A 283 4.84 -2.45 8.09
C LEU A 283 3.43 -2.34 8.69
N ALA A 284 2.69 -1.27 8.36
CA ALA A 284 1.36 -1.01 8.91
C ALA A 284 0.20 -1.77 8.24
N PRO A 285 0.22 -2.09 6.92
CA PRO A 285 -0.90 -2.78 6.28
C PRO A 285 -1.21 -4.14 6.91
N ALA A 286 -2.48 -4.54 6.84
CA ALA A 286 -2.95 -5.76 7.51
C ALA A 286 -2.36 -7.02 6.87
N GLY A 287 -1.91 -7.94 7.71
CA GLY A 287 -1.51 -9.29 7.32
C GLY A 287 -0.26 -9.39 6.46
N VAL A 288 0.60 -8.37 6.43
CA VAL A 288 1.84 -8.38 5.62
C VAL A 288 2.76 -9.50 6.08
N LYS A 289 3.13 -10.36 5.14
CA LYS A 289 4.11 -11.43 5.31
C LYS A 289 5.29 -11.29 4.36
N TRP A 290 5.11 -10.57 3.28
CA TRP A 290 6.11 -10.42 2.22
C TRP A 290 6.10 -8.99 1.67
N VAL A 291 7.27 -8.53 1.27
CA VAL A 291 7.42 -7.31 0.47
C VAL A 291 8.31 -7.59 -0.73
N ILE A 292 7.89 -7.11 -1.90
CA ILE A 292 8.74 -7.01 -3.09
C ILE A 292 9.19 -5.55 -3.18
N VAL A 293 10.50 -5.31 -3.13
CA VAL A 293 11.09 -3.99 -3.28
C VAL A 293 11.58 -3.84 -4.73
N PHE A 294 10.93 -2.92 -5.46
CA PHE A 294 11.25 -2.62 -6.86
C PHE A 294 11.40 -1.10 -7.03
N GLU A 295 12.56 -0.60 -6.71
CA GLU A 295 12.90 0.82 -6.61
C GLU A 295 14.31 1.09 -7.16
N ALA A 296 14.72 2.35 -7.22
CA ALA A 296 16.03 2.91 -7.52
C ALA A 296 16.23 3.44 -8.94
N VAL A 297 15.38 3.15 -9.91
CA VAL A 297 15.57 3.68 -11.28
C VAL A 297 15.62 5.21 -11.29
N ASN A 298 14.83 5.87 -10.42
CA ASN A 298 14.78 7.33 -10.33
C ASN A 298 16.03 7.90 -9.64
N ASP A 299 16.56 7.23 -8.61
CA ASP A 299 17.83 7.62 -7.97
C ASP A 299 18.96 7.58 -8.99
N LEU A 300 19.08 6.48 -9.75
CA LEU A 300 20.09 6.33 -10.80
C LEU A 300 19.89 7.32 -11.95
N GLY A 301 18.64 7.47 -12.43
CA GLY A 301 18.30 8.40 -13.50
C GLY A 301 18.63 9.84 -13.14
N GLY A 302 18.49 10.21 -11.87
CA GLY A 302 18.86 11.54 -11.38
C GLY A 302 20.31 11.95 -11.61
N LEU A 303 21.22 10.96 -11.76
CA LEU A 303 22.64 11.21 -12.01
C LEU A 303 22.93 11.70 -13.44
N SER A 304 21.96 11.62 -14.36
CA SER A 304 22.18 11.95 -15.79
C SER A 304 21.30 13.09 -16.31
N ILE A 305 20.26 13.52 -15.59
CA ILE A 305 19.31 14.58 -16.05
C ILE A 305 20.02 15.89 -16.48
N ARG A 306 21.13 16.24 -15.84
CA ARG A 306 21.89 17.47 -16.13
C ARG A 306 23.25 17.21 -16.75
N GLY A 307 23.45 16.05 -17.35
CA GLY A 307 24.72 15.53 -17.84
C GLY A 307 25.27 14.45 -16.91
N ASP A 308 26.26 13.70 -17.38
CA ASP A 308 26.86 12.60 -16.63
C ASP A 308 27.48 13.09 -15.32
N ALA A 309 27.07 12.51 -14.21
CA ALA A 309 27.61 12.86 -12.90
C ALA A 309 29.09 12.39 -12.77
N PRO A 310 29.88 12.98 -11.86
CA PRO A 310 31.23 12.48 -11.61
C PRO A 310 31.23 11.04 -11.08
N ALA A 311 32.26 10.25 -11.43
CA ALA A 311 32.38 8.85 -11.02
C ALA A 311 32.25 8.61 -9.50
N VAL A 312 32.66 9.57 -8.68
CA VAL A 312 32.50 9.50 -7.23
C VAL A 312 31.01 9.55 -6.82
N ALA A 313 30.14 10.27 -7.57
CA ALA A 313 28.73 10.31 -7.28
C ALA A 313 28.03 9.00 -7.68
N HIS A 314 28.40 8.41 -8.82
CA HIS A 314 27.94 7.07 -9.22
C HIS A 314 28.31 6.02 -8.15
N ALA A 315 29.58 5.94 -7.76
CA ALA A 315 30.02 4.99 -6.72
C ALA A 315 29.28 5.20 -5.38
N ALA A 316 29.08 6.44 -4.97
CA ALA A 316 28.33 6.75 -3.74
C ALA A 316 26.85 6.36 -3.86
N MET A 317 26.21 6.57 -5.02
CA MET A 317 24.82 6.20 -5.26
C MET A 317 24.60 4.69 -5.12
N VAL A 318 25.46 3.87 -5.73
CA VAL A 318 25.40 2.40 -5.63
C VAL A 318 25.46 1.97 -4.16
N ILE A 319 26.46 2.46 -3.42
CA ILE A 319 26.64 2.11 -2.00
C ILE A 319 25.42 2.53 -1.18
N ASN A 320 24.92 3.76 -1.36
CA ASN A 320 23.79 4.27 -0.59
C ASN A 320 22.49 3.48 -0.85
N ILE A 321 22.26 3.04 -2.10
CA ILE A 321 21.11 2.20 -2.46
C ILE A 321 21.23 0.82 -1.81
N GLU A 322 22.39 0.19 -1.87
CA GLU A 322 22.64 -1.11 -1.22
C GLU A 322 22.45 -1.04 0.30
N GLU A 323 22.94 0.03 0.95
CA GLU A 323 22.73 0.29 2.37
C GLU A 323 21.25 0.53 2.69
N ALA A 324 20.51 1.26 1.84
CA ALA A 324 19.09 1.49 2.02
C ALA A 324 18.28 0.18 1.92
N TYR A 325 18.59 -0.68 0.95
CA TYR A 325 18.00 -2.01 0.88
C TYR A 325 18.28 -2.83 2.13
N ALA A 326 19.51 -2.83 2.63
CA ALA A 326 19.86 -3.53 3.87
C ALA A 326 19.06 -3.01 5.08
N GLN A 327 18.79 -1.69 5.16
CA GLN A 327 17.94 -1.11 6.20
C GLN A 327 16.47 -1.53 6.05
N MET A 328 15.90 -1.55 4.84
CA MET A 328 14.55 -2.04 4.60
C MET A 328 14.41 -3.52 5.00
N ILE A 329 15.39 -4.36 4.64
CA ILE A 329 15.42 -5.77 5.00
C ILE A 329 15.45 -5.94 6.53
N ALA A 330 16.35 -5.25 7.23
CA ALA A 330 16.46 -5.33 8.68
C ALA A 330 15.15 -4.92 9.39
N ARG A 331 14.50 -3.84 8.91
CA ARG A 331 13.22 -3.36 9.46
C ARG A 331 12.10 -4.36 9.21
N ALA A 332 11.98 -4.90 8.01
CA ALA A 332 10.98 -5.92 7.67
C ALA A 332 11.17 -7.20 8.48
N HIS A 333 12.40 -7.70 8.60
CA HIS A 333 12.72 -8.89 9.38
C HIS A 333 12.39 -8.73 10.87
N ALA A 334 12.53 -7.52 11.44
CA ALA A 334 12.13 -7.25 12.82
C ALA A 334 10.61 -7.45 13.04
N HIS A 335 9.81 -7.41 11.97
CA HIS A 335 8.37 -7.67 11.95
C HIS A 335 8.01 -9.06 11.41
N GLY A 336 8.99 -9.92 11.13
CA GLY A 336 8.77 -11.25 10.56
C GLY A 336 8.35 -11.25 9.10
N ILE A 337 8.57 -10.15 8.38
CA ILE A 337 8.24 -9.97 6.97
C ILE A 337 9.44 -10.37 6.12
N ARG A 338 9.25 -11.25 5.14
CA ARG A 338 10.28 -11.63 4.16
C ARG A 338 10.38 -10.57 3.06
N VAL A 339 11.60 -10.29 2.61
CA VAL A 339 11.87 -9.25 1.62
C VAL A 339 12.44 -9.85 0.34
N PHE A 340 11.77 -9.58 -0.78
CA PHE A 340 12.24 -10.00 -2.10
C PHE A 340 12.72 -8.78 -2.88
N GLY A 341 13.92 -8.85 -3.43
CA GLY A 341 14.47 -7.80 -4.28
C GLY A 341 14.06 -8.02 -5.73
N ALA A 342 13.49 -7.00 -6.36
CA ALA A 342 13.26 -7.01 -7.79
C ALA A 342 14.39 -6.25 -8.51
N THR A 343 14.91 -6.83 -9.60
CA THR A 343 15.99 -6.21 -10.37
C THR A 343 15.49 -5.00 -11.14
N ILE A 344 16.28 -3.92 -11.15
CA ILE A 344 15.99 -2.67 -11.86
C ILE A 344 15.96 -2.94 -13.37
N THR A 345 14.84 -2.60 -14.01
CA THR A 345 14.65 -2.75 -15.46
C THR A 345 15.56 -1.82 -16.27
N PRO A 346 15.91 -2.17 -17.52
CA PRO A 346 16.70 -1.30 -18.37
C PRO A 346 15.93 -0.01 -18.70
N TYR A 347 16.66 1.10 -18.85
CA TYR A 347 16.11 2.40 -19.23
C TYR A 347 17.00 3.17 -20.23
N GLY A 348 17.88 2.45 -20.92
CA GLY A 348 18.69 2.96 -22.01
C GLY A 348 17.82 3.56 -23.12
N GLY A 349 18.15 4.75 -23.57
CA GLY A 349 17.35 5.50 -24.55
C GLY A 349 16.24 6.37 -23.93
N SER A 350 16.02 6.33 -22.61
CA SER A 350 15.04 7.19 -21.95
C SER A 350 15.27 8.68 -22.27
N GLY A 351 14.25 9.30 -22.88
CA GLY A 351 14.26 10.73 -23.19
C GLY A 351 14.10 11.63 -21.97
N TYR A 352 13.77 11.06 -20.81
CA TYR A 352 13.64 11.78 -19.54
C TYR A 352 14.97 11.82 -18.77
N TYR A 353 15.64 10.69 -18.64
CA TYR A 353 16.88 10.57 -17.87
C TYR A 353 18.15 10.77 -18.69
N HIS A 354 18.12 10.50 -20.02
CA HIS A 354 19.29 10.54 -20.90
C HIS A 354 20.49 9.74 -20.34
N PRO A 355 20.30 8.43 -20.01
CA PRO A 355 21.32 7.67 -19.29
C PRO A 355 22.62 7.54 -20.10
N TYR A 356 23.74 7.63 -19.39
CA TYR A 356 25.08 7.37 -19.89
C TYR A 356 25.49 5.92 -19.61
N PRO A 357 26.59 5.42 -20.20
CA PRO A 357 27.12 4.10 -19.87
C PRO A 357 27.43 3.90 -18.39
N SER A 358 27.73 4.99 -17.65
CA SER A 358 27.90 4.99 -16.20
C SER A 358 26.63 4.60 -15.44
N ASN A 359 25.47 5.10 -15.89
CA ASN A 359 24.16 4.73 -15.30
C ASN A 359 23.85 3.23 -15.51
N GLU A 360 24.19 2.70 -16.69
CA GLU A 360 24.01 1.26 -16.95
C GLU A 360 24.97 0.42 -16.11
N ALA A 361 26.20 0.87 -15.90
CA ALA A 361 27.15 0.20 -15.02
C ALA A 361 26.64 0.14 -13.57
N ASP A 362 26.07 1.24 -13.06
CA ASP A 362 25.45 1.30 -11.72
C ASP A 362 24.25 0.35 -11.62
N ARG A 363 23.35 0.37 -12.63
CA ARG A 363 22.19 -0.53 -12.68
C ARG A 363 22.64 -1.99 -12.63
N GLN A 364 23.66 -2.35 -13.38
CA GLN A 364 24.21 -3.71 -13.39
C GLN A 364 24.87 -4.08 -12.05
N ALA A 365 25.56 -3.14 -11.42
CA ALA A 365 26.17 -3.35 -10.10
C ALA A 365 25.09 -3.65 -9.05
N ILE A 366 24.04 -2.82 -8.98
CA ILE A 366 22.92 -3.00 -8.06
C ILE A 366 22.15 -4.30 -8.37
N ASN A 367 21.89 -4.60 -9.63
CA ASN A 367 21.23 -5.85 -10.02
C ASN A 367 22.06 -7.09 -9.67
N ALA A 368 23.39 -7.00 -9.77
CA ALA A 368 24.28 -8.06 -9.31
C ALA A 368 24.18 -8.26 -7.79
N TRP A 369 24.11 -7.16 -7.02
CA TRP A 369 23.93 -7.21 -5.56
C TRP A 369 22.55 -7.80 -5.20
N ILE A 370 21.47 -7.40 -5.89
CA ILE A 370 20.13 -7.96 -5.68
C ILE A 370 20.10 -9.48 -5.94
N ARG A 371 20.79 -9.94 -6.99
CA ARG A 371 20.87 -11.37 -7.35
C ARG A 371 21.75 -12.18 -6.43
N ALA A 372 22.67 -11.53 -5.70
CA ALA A 372 23.61 -12.22 -4.83
C ALA A 372 22.91 -12.86 -3.64
N ALA A 373 23.26 -14.12 -3.35
CA ALA A 373 22.67 -14.85 -2.23
C ALA A 373 23.07 -14.22 -0.88
N GLY A 374 22.10 -14.13 0.02
CA GLY A 374 22.31 -13.63 1.38
C GLY A 374 21.94 -12.16 1.59
N HIS A 375 21.56 -11.44 0.55
CA HIS A 375 21.02 -10.09 0.67
C HIS A 375 19.51 -10.14 0.89
N PHE A 376 18.73 -10.45 -0.15
CA PHE A 376 17.28 -10.61 -0.06
C PHE A 376 16.90 -12.07 0.26
N ASP A 377 15.69 -12.28 0.78
CA ASP A 377 15.10 -13.62 1.01
C ASP A 377 14.73 -14.34 -0.30
N GLY A 378 14.72 -13.62 -1.41
CA GLY A 378 14.49 -14.12 -2.74
C GLY A 378 14.58 -13.00 -3.78
N VAL A 379 14.59 -13.37 -5.04
CA VAL A 379 14.78 -12.44 -6.17
C VAL A 379 13.63 -12.57 -7.16
N VAL A 380 13.16 -11.42 -7.65
CA VAL A 380 12.26 -11.29 -8.79
C VAL A 380 13.06 -10.62 -9.92
N ASP A 381 13.41 -11.37 -10.96
CA ASP A 381 14.35 -10.88 -11.98
C ASP A 381 13.63 -10.19 -13.15
N PHE A 382 13.05 -9.01 -12.88
CA PHE A 382 12.34 -8.22 -13.90
C PHE A 382 13.25 -7.75 -15.03
N ASP A 383 14.52 -7.45 -14.76
CA ASP A 383 15.51 -7.13 -15.79
C ASP A 383 15.60 -8.25 -16.83
N ALA A 384 15.70 -9.50 -16.40
CA ALA A 384 15.74 -10.65 -17.32
C ALA A 384 14.47 -10.84 -18.13
N VAL A 385 13.31 -10.41 -17.61
CA VAL A 385 12.00 -10.55 -18.25
C VAL A 385 11.81 -9.53 -19.37
N VAL A 386 12.18 -8.26 -19.13
CA VAL A 386 11.78 -7.16 -20.03
C VAL A 386 12.92 -6.59 -20.87
N ARG A 387 14.17 -6.97 -20.63
CA ARG A 387 15.29 -6.44 -21.41
C ARG A 387 15.32 -6.98 -22.85
N ASP A 388 15.76 -6.15 -23.78
CA ASP A 388 16.07 -6.59 -25.15
C ASP A 388 17.35 -7.44 -25.14
N PRO A 389 17.31 -8.71 -25.61
CA PRO A 389 18.52 -9.53 -25.66
C PRO A 389 19.59 -9.02 -26.63
N GLN A 390 19.24 -8.14 -27.59
CA GLN A 390 20.18 -7.52 -28.54
C GLN A 390 20.75 -6.20 -28.00
N HIS A 391 19.99 -5.51 -27.15
CA HIS A 391 20.34 -4.25 -26.49
C HIS A 391 20.00 -4.34 -24.99
N PRO A 392 20.84 -5.02 -24.18
CA PRO A 392 20.50 -5.35 -22.78
C PRO A 392 20.31 -4.16 -21.85
N ASP A 393 20.72 -2.98 -22.27
CA ASP A 393 20.51 -1.70 -21.61
C ASP A 393 19.13 -1.07 -21.91
N GLN A 394 18.30 -1.70 -22.79
CA GLN A 394 17.01 -1.20 -23.26
C GLN A 394 15.90 -2.21 -22.98
N LEU A 395 14.67 -1.70 -22.84
CA LEU A 395 13.47 -2.52 -22.84
C LEU A 395 13.27 -3.19 -24.22
N LEU A 396 12.77 -4.42 -24.21
CA LEU A 396 12.32 -5.09 -25.42
C LEU A 396 11.24 -4.22 -26.10
N PRO A 397 11.37 -3.88 -27.39
CA PRO A 397 10.41 -2.97 -28.06
C PRO A 397 8.94 -3.39 -27.93
N ALA A 398 8.65 -4.69 -27.83
CA ALA A 398 7.29 -5.20 -27.61
C ALA A 398 6.74 -4.88 -26.21
N PHE A 399 7.59 -4.55 -25.25
CA PHE A 399 7.24 -4.28 -23.86
C PHE A 399 7.38 -2.80 -23.48
N ASP A 400 7.98 -1.98 -24.33
CA ASP A 400 8.18 -0.55 -24.12
C ASP A 400 6.89 0.24 -24.40
N CYS A 401 6.53 1.19 -23.56
CA CYS A 401 5.41 2.10 -23.83
C CYS A 401 5.76 3.22 -24.84
N GLY A 402 7.04 3.34 -25.23
CA GLY A 402 7.58 4.31 -26.17
C GLY A 402 8.42 5.42 -25.54
N ASP A 403 8.61 5.41 -24.22
CA ASP A 403 9.46 6.37 -23.51
C ASP A 403 10.82 5.79 -23.07
N HIS A 404 11.05 4.51 -23.37
CA HIS A 404 12.26 3.75 -23.04
C HIS A 404 12.57 3.67 -21.53
N LEU A 405 11.54 3.76 -20.71
CA LEU A 405 11.63 3.67 -19.23
C LEU A 405 10.54 2.77 -18.67
N HIS A 406 9.29 2.95 -19.13
CA HIS A 406 8.14 2.27 -18.57
C HIS A 406 7.65 1.14 -19.48
N PRO A 407 7.32 -0.02 -18.89
CA PRO A 407 6.64 -1.09 -19.64
C PRO A 407 5.24 -0.67 -20.10
N ASN A 408 4.79 -1.19 -21.23
CA ASN A 408 3.41 -1.17 -21.65
C ASN A 408 2.61 -2.32 -20.98
N PRO A 409 1.27 -2.43 -21.17
CA PRO A 409 0.47 -3.51 -20.58
C PRO A 409 0.98 -4.93 -20.88
N ALA A 410 1.59 -5.18 -22.06
CA ALA A 410 2.16 -6.49 -22.37
C ALA A 410 3.43 -6.77 -21.55
N GLY A 411 4.28 -5.75 -21.33
CA GLY A 411 5.43 -5.83 -20.45
C GLY A 411 5.02 -6.03 -18.99
N TYR A 412 4.03 -5.30 -18.51
CA TYR A 412 3.48 -5.49 -17.16
C TYR A 412 2.92 -6.89 -16.96
N LYS A 413 2.18 -7.41 -17.94
CA LYS A 413 1.68 -8.80 -17.89
C LYS A 413 2.83 -9.80 -17.77
N ALA A 414 3.86 -9.66 -18.60
CA ALA A 414 5.03 -10.53 -18.56
C ALA A 414 5.76 -10.46 -17.20
N MET A 415 5.90 -9.27 -16.62
CA MET A 415 6.49 -9.08 -15.29
C MET A 415 5.66 -9.79 -14.21
N GLY A 416 4.35 -9.55 -14.14
CA GLY A 416 3.48 -10.15 -13.12
C GLY A 416 3.42 -11.67 -13.21
N GLU A 417 3.39 -12.24 -14.41
CA GLU A 417 3.42 -13.69 -14.64
C GLU A 417 4.78 -14.34 -14.29
N ALA A 418 5.86 -13.56 -14.37
CA ALA A 418 7.21 -14.03 -14.06
C ALA A 418 7.56 -14.05 -12.57
N VAL A 419 6.75 -13.44 -11.70
CA VAL A 419 6.99 -13.50 -10.24
C VAL A 419 6.94 -14.95 -9.78
N PRO A 420 8.03 -15.50 -9.20
CA PRO A 420 8.07 -16.93 -8.86
C PRO A 420 7.14 -17.24 -7.68
N LEU A 421 6.05 -17.96 -7.92
CA LEU A 421 5.08 -18.34 -6.87
C LEU A 421 5.70 -19.16 -5.74
N SER A 422 6.83 -19.83 -5.99
CA SER A 422 7.59 -20.58 -4.99
C SER A 422 8.15 -19.71 -3.85
N LEU A 423 8.31 -18.40 -4.07
CA LEU A 423 8.74 -17.45 -3.05
C LEU A 423 7.74 -17.36 -1.88
N PHE A 424 6.47 -17.64 -2.14
CA PHE A 424 5.36 -17.54 -1.19
C PHE A 424 4.97 -18.89 -0.57
N GLY A 425 5.70 -19.94 -0.90
CA GLY A 425 5.64 -21.24 -0.24
C GLY A 425 6.15 -21.18 1.20
N ARG A 426 5.91 -22.24 1.97
CA ARG A 426 6.37 -22.39 3.36
C ARG A 426 7.89 -22.38 3.45
#